data_859bf6fa6480a70f5751776ce008a1c0
#
_entry.id   859bf6fa6480a70f5751776ce008a1c0
#
_cell.length_a   1.000
_cell.length_b   1.000
_cell.length_c   1.000
_cell.angle_alpha   90.00
_cell.angle_beta   90.00
_cell.angle_gamma   90.00
#
_symmetry.space_group_name_H-M   'P 1'
#
loop_
_entity.id
_entity.type
_entity.pdbx_description
1 polymer ?
#
loop_
_entity_poly.entity_id
_entity_poly.type
_entity_poly.pdbx_seq_one_letter_code
_entity_poly.pdbx_strand_id
1 'polypeptide(L)'
;FMLLSGYFTKNCSWKHFFKSTWKGLLLPYFGIEVLVAFVRVWRQWLYVGISMDTTVSLLRMQAKIALFGMSYSSSVFTDIGSVFVIWFVICLFFARMLFIAILKLSREKEALTCILVAAVTITGWYIGTHVAFLPESFDVSMTAAAFIYAGYLLNKYSVWQYLKRYPLSIVLTGCIWLLQIQKGGIELSIRSYPLFPLSLAGAVCGTGIL
;
A
#
# COMPACT_ATOMS: atom_id res chain seq x y z
N PHE A 1 4.12 -1.86 7.66
CA PHE A 1 4.94 -1.25 6.60
C PHE A 1 4.44 0.12 6.15
N MET A 2 3.14 0.30 5.85
CA MET A 2 2.58 1.61 5.43
C MET A 2 2.84 2.70 6.48
N LEU A 3 2.56 2.40 7.74
CA LEU A 3 2.78 3.32 8.87
C LEU A 3 4.26 3.65 9.06
N LEU A 4 5.16 2.66 9.02
CA LEU A 4 6.60 2.89 9.08
C LEU A 4 7.09 3.74 7.90
N SER A 5 6.56 3.51 6.71
CA SER A 5 6.87 4.35 5.56
C SER A 5 6.46 5.81 5.79
N GLY A 6 5.30 6.04 6.42
CA GLY A 6 4.85 7.36 6.84
C GLY A 6 5.77 8.01 7.86
N TYR A 7 6.20 7.24 8.86
CA TYR A 7 7.12 7.70 9.90
C TYR A 7 8.43 8.28 9.32
N PHE A 8 8.98 7.65 8.30
CA PHE A 8 10.21 8.12 7.64
C PHE A 8 9.94 9.09 6.48
N THR A 9 8.69 9.39 6.16
CA THR A 9 8.37 10.32 5.08
C THR A 9 8.60 11.76 5.51
N LYS A 10 9.39 12.49 4.69
CA LYS A 10 9.63 13.92 4.83
C LYS A 10 9.11 14.62 3.58
N ASN A 11 8.69 15.87 3.72
CA ASN A 11 8.39 16.68 2.56
C ASN A 11 9.68 16.88 1.74
N CYS A 12 9.63 16.48 0.48
CA CYS A 12 10.79 16.53 -0.42
C CYS A 12 10.37 17.00 -1.81
N SER A 13 11.34 17.41 -2.60
CA SER A 13 11.10 17.75 -4.01
C SER A 13 10.67 16.50 -4.80
N TRP A 14 9.84 16.69 -5.83
CA TRP A 14 9.43 15.59 -6.70
C TRP A 14 10.62 14.84 -7.32
N LYS A 15 11.66 15.55 -7.72
CA LYS A 15 12.89 14.93 -8.27
C LYS A 15 13.55 13.99 -7.27
N HIS A 16 13.66 14.42 -6.02
CA HIS A 16 14.23 13.59 -4.94
C HIS A 16 13.34 12.39 -4.63
N PHE A 17 12.02 12.59 -4.55
CA PHE A 17 11.05 11.51 -4.32
C PHE A 17 11.16 10.43 -5.40
N PHE A 18 11.05 10.79 -6.67
CA PHE A 18 11.13 9.82 -7.76
C PHE A 18 12.48 9.11 -7.81
N LYS A 19 13.60 9.81 -7.64
CA LYS A 19 14.93 9.20 -7.63
C LYS A 19 15.09 8.18 -6.49
N SER A 20 14.65 8.51 -5.30
CA SER A 20 14.72 7.62 -4.12
C SER A 20 13.77 6.43 -4.26
N THR A 21 12.53 6.68 -4.68
CA THR A 21 11.48 5.67 -4.75
C THR A 21 11.66 4.74 -5.95
N TRP A 22 12.20 5.24 -7.08
CA TRP A 22 12.57 4.43 -8.23
C TRP A 22 13.53 3.30 -7.83
N LYS A 23 14.62 3.64 -7.16
CA LYS A 23 15.63 2.65 -6.76
C LYS A 23 15.14 1.73 -5.64
N GLY A 24 14.36 2.26 -4.69
CA GLY A 24 13.95 1.51 -3.50
C GLY A 24 12.68 0.67 -3.67
N LEU A 25 11.76 1.06 -4.57
CA LEU A 25 10.48 0.38 -4.75
C LEU A 25 10.25 -0.10 -6.18
N LEU A 26 10.38 0.79 -7.17
CA LEU A 26 10.01 0.44 -8.56
C LEU A 26 11.03 -0.50 -9.23
N LEU A 27 12.31 -0.29 -9.01
CA LEU A 27 13.34 -1.15 -9.60
C LEU A 27 13.23 -2.61 -9.08
N PRO A 28 13.12 -2.89 -7.76
CA PRO A 28 12.87 -4.25 -7.30
C PRO A 28 11.53 -4.81 -7.78
N TYR A 29 10.46 -4.00 -7.85
CA TYR A 29 9.18 -4.41 -8.38
C TYR A 29 9.30 -4.94 -9.81
N PHE A 30 9.80 -4.13 -10.74
CA PHE A 30 10.00 -4.56 -12.13
C PHE A 30 11.02 -5.70 -12.27
N GLY A 31 12.06 -5.73 -11.42
CA GLY A 31 13.01 -6.83 -11.39
C GLY A 31 12.35 -8.18 -11.07
N ILE A 32 11.46 -8.20 -10.09
CA ILE A 32 10.72 -9.41 -9.73
C ILE A 32 9.72 -9.77 -10.82
N GLU A 33 9.01 -8.82 -11.45
CA GLU A 33 8.11 -9.08 -12.56
C GLU A 33 8.82 -9.71 -13.76
N VAL A 34 10.02 -9.24 -14.09
CA VAL A 34 10.87 -9.86 -15.13
C VAL A 34 11.28 -11.28 -14.74
N LEU A 35 11.65 -11.51 -13.48
CA LEU A 35 11.97 -12.85 -12.98
C LEU A 35 10.77 -13.79 -13.08
N VAL A 36 9.59 -13.33 -12.69
CA VAL A 36 8.33 -14.10 -12.79
C VAL A 36 8.01 -14.42 -14.26
N ALA A 37 8.20 -13.46 -15.17
CA ALA A 37 8.04 -13.69 -16.60
C ALA A 37 8.96 -14.82 -17.10
N PHE A 38 10.24 -14.74 -16.73
CA PHE A 38 11.22 -15.75 -17.08
C PHE A 38 10.84 -17.14 -16.55
N VAL A 39 10.47 -17.24 -15.27
CA VAL A 39 10.07 -18.52 -14.65
C VAL A 39 8.82 -19.10 -15.30
N ARG A 40 7.83 -18.26 -15.66
CA ARG A 40 6.62 -18.72 -16.38
C ARG A 40 6.95 -19.30 -17.76
N VAL A 41 7.76 -18.58 -18.54
CA VAL A 41 8.20 -19.06 -19.87
C VAL A 41 9.02 -20.35 -19.74
N TRP A 42 9.97 -20.38 -18.80
CA TRP A 42 10.80 -21.57 -18.53
C TRP A 42 9.96 -22.79 -18.14
N ARG A 43 9.00 -22.61 -17.21
CA ARG A 43 8.09 -23.69 -16.79
C ARG A 43 7.26 -24.22 -17.96
N GLN A 44 6.72 -23.32 -18.77
CA GLN A 44 5.93 -23.71 -19.94
C GLN A 44 6.77 -24.50 -20.95
N TRP A 45 8.00 -24.08 -21.17
CA TRP A 45 8.95 -24.76 -22.05
C TRP A 45 9.25 -26.20 -21.57
N LEU A 46 9.44 -26.39 -20.28
CA LEU A 46 9.75 -27.69 -19.70
C LEU A 46 8.58 -28.69 -19.78
N TYR A 47 7.35 -28.25 -19.57
CA TYR A 47 6.21 -29.18 -19.38
C TYR A 47 5.30 -29.33 -20.60
N VAL A 48 5.22 -28.35 -21.49
CA VAL A 48 4.21 -28.31 -22.55
C VAL A 48 4.86 -28.24 -23.95
N GLY A 49 6.12 -27.81 -24.05
CA GLY A 49 6.73 -27.42 -25.31
C GLY A 49 6.17 -26.07 -25.79
N ILE A 50 6.98 -25.21 -26.38
CA ILE A 50 6.55 -23.86 -26.75
C ILE A 50 6.71 -23.58 -28.23
N SER A 51 5.64 -22.98 -28.83
CA SER A 51 5.73 -22.20 -30.05
C SER A 51 6.12 -20.74 -29.73
N MET A 52 6.68 -20.05 -30.71
CA MET A 52 7.00 -18.61 -30.57
C MET A 52 5.76 -17.78 -30.23
N ASP A 53 4.62 -18.10 -30.81
CA ASP A 53 3.35 -17.38 -30.56
C ASP A 53 2.90 -17.50 -29.09
N THR A 54 3.07 -18.68 -28.50
CA THR A 54 2.75 -18.90 -27.07
C THR A 54 3.69 -18.10 -26.17
N THR A 55 4.99 -18.06 -26.49
CA THR A 55 5.97 -17.27 -25.74
C THR A 55 5.63 -15.78 -25.77
N VAL A 56 5.34 -15.23 -26.95
CA VAL A 56 4.96 -13.82 -27.11
C VAL A 56 3.67 -13.50 -26.35
N SER A 57 2.68 -14.39 -26.37
CA SER A 57 1.41 -14.20 -25.65
C SER A 57 1.63 -14.18 -24.14
N LEU A 58 2.47 -15.07 -23.58
CA LEU A 58 2.84 -15.09 -22.17
C LEU A 58 3.57 -13.82 -21.72
N LEU A 59 4.53 -13.36 -22.52
CA LEU A 59 5.27 -12.11 -22.24
C LEU A 59 4.34 -10.89 -22.30
N ARG A 60 3.45 -10.85 -23.29
CA ARG A 60 2.45 -9.77 -23.38
C ARG A 60 1.49 -9.78 -22.18
N MET A 61 1.02 -10.96 -21.77
CA MET A 61 0.20 -11.11 -20.56
C MET A 61 0.96 -10.62 -19.32
N GLN A 62 2.24 -11.03 -19.15
CA GLN A 62 3.04 -10.61 -18.01
C GLN A 62 3.30 -9.10 -18.00
N ALA A 63 3.54 -8.48 -19.17
CA ALA A 63 3.67 -7.04 -19.28
C ALA A 63 2.39 -6.30 -18.88
N LYS A 64 1.22 -6.82 -19.26
CA LYS A 64 -0.07 -6.28 -18.79
C LYS A 64 -0.21 -6.39 -17.27
N ILE A 65 0.14 -7.53 -16.69
CA ILE A 65 0.11 -7.74 -15.24
C ILE A 65 1.07 -6.75 -14.54
N ALA A 66 2.27 -6.57 -15.05
CA ALA A 66 3.28 -5.68 -14.48
C ALA A 66 2.91 -4.19 -14.55
N LEU A 67 2.05 -3.78 -15.51
CA LEU A 67 1.66 -2.40 -15.71
C LEU A 67 0.28 -2.05 -15.15
N PHE A 68 -0.61 -3.03 -15.00
CA PHE A 68 -2.01 -2.84 -14.61
C PHE A 68 -2.52 -3.86 -13.60
N GLY A 69 -1.63 -4.71 -13.08
CA GLY A 69 -1.98 -5.79 -12.18
C GLY A 69 -2.61 -5.29 -10.88
N MET A 70 -3.49 -6.11 -10.31
CA MET A 70 -4.20 -5.81 -9.08
C MET A 70 -3.82 -6.83 -8.00
N SER A 71 -4.08 -6.49 -6.73
CA SER A 71 -3.91 -7.44 -5.62
C SER A 71 -4.82 -8.66 -5.77
N TYR A 72 -6.01 -8.45 -6.34
CA TYR A 72 -7.02 -9.48 -6.60
C TYR A 72 -7.75 -9.17 -7.91
N SER A 73 -8.23 -10.21 -8.64
CA SER A 73 -8.95 -9.99 -9.89
C SER A 73 -10.28 -9.29 -9.63
N SER A 74 -10.58 -8.27 -10.44
CA SER A 74 -11.82 -7.52 -10.38
C SER A 74 -12.85 -8.12 -11.33
N SER A 75 -14.12 -8.01 -10.97
CA SER A 75 -15.23 -8.35 -11.88
C SER A 75 -15.31 -7.43 -13.11
N VAL A 76 -14.75 -6.22 -13.02
CA VAL A 76 -14.76 -5.21 -14.09
C VAL A 76 -13.55 -5.34 -15.01
N PHE A 77 -12.40 -5.77 -14.47
CA PHE A 77 -11.13 -5.89 -15.20
C PHE A 77 -10.67 -7.36 -15.24
N THR A 78 -11.51 -8.24 -15.77
CA THR A 78 -11.30 -9.71 -15.79
C THR A 78 -10.04 -10.13 -16.53
N ASP A 79 -9.61 -9.33 -17.53
CA ASP A 79 -8.46 -9.64 -18.39
C ASP A 79 -7.10 -9.25 -17.78
N ILE A 80 -7.12 -8.60 -16.62
CA ILE A 80 -5.92 -8.19 -15.90
C ILE A 80 -5.66 -9.19 -14.76
N GLY A 81 -4.55 -9.89 -14.83
CA GLY A 81 -4.15 -10.83 -13.79
C GLY A 81 -3.72 -10.14 -12.48
N SER A 82 -3.62 -10.90 -11.39
CA SER A 82 -3.12 -10.39 -10.12
C SER A 82 -1.60 -10.43 -10.05
N VAL A 83 -1.00 -9.41 -9.43
CA VAL A 83 0.44 -9.27 -9.17
C VAL A 83 0.88 -10.08 -7.94
N PHE A 84 0.01 -10.90 -7.38
CA PHE A 84 0.26 -11.70 -6.18
C PHE A 84 0.73 -10.83 -5.00
N VAL A 85 1.81 -11.22 -4.30
CA VAL A 85 2.27 -10.52 -3.08
C VAL A 85 2.92 -9.17 -3.39
N ILE A 86 3.39 -8.94 -4.61
CA ILE A 86 4.20 -7.76 -4.96
C ILE A 86 3.34 -6.51 -5.17
N TRP A 87 2.01 -6.64 -5.31
CA TRP A 87 1.06 -5.51 -5.41
C TRP A 87 1.28 -4.46 -4.31
N PHE A 88 1.72 -4.91 -3.13
CA PHE A 88 1.98 -4.05 -1.98
C PHE A 88 3.06 -2.99 -2.25
N VAL A 89 4.08 -3.32 -3.05
CA VAL A 89 5.20 -2.41 -3.35
C VAL A 89 4.73 -1.24 -4.21
N ILE A 90 3.93 -1.54 -5.23
CA ILE A 90 3.39 -0.48 -6.11
C ILE A 90 2.30 0.33 -5.39
N CYS A 91 1.48 -0.34 -4.57
CA CYS A 91 0.52 0.32 -3.70
C CYS A 91 1.22 1.31 -2.74
N LEU A 92 2.33 0.91 -2.13
CA LEU A 92 3.13 1.77 -1.25
C LEU A 92 3.72 2.97 -2.02
N PHE A 93 4.15 2.76 -3.26
CA PHE A 93 4.61 3.85 -4.12
C PHE A 93 3.53 4.90 -4.33
N PHE A 94 2.33 4.48 -4.78
CA PHE A 94 1.23 5.41 -5.02
C PHE A 94 0.73 6.08 -3.73
N ALA A 95 0.63 5.34 -2.62
CA ALA A 95 0.22 5.91 -1.34
C ALA A 95 1.19 7.00 -0.86
N ARG A 96 2.51 6.78 -0.99
CA ARG A 96 3.52 7.81 -0.69
C ARG A 96 3.46 9.00 -1.64
N MET A 97 3.25 8.75 -2.93
CA MET A 97 3.11 9.80 -3.93
C MET A 97 1.90 10.69 -3.62
N LEU A 98 0.75 10.08 -3.34
CA LEU A 98 -0.47 10.79 -2.93
C LEU A 98 -0.23 11.62 -1.67
N PHE A 99 0.41 11.04 -0.65
CA PHE A 99 0.68 11.75 0.60
C PHE A 99 1.60 12.95 0.41
N ILE A 100 2.66 12.85 -0.39
CA ILE A 100 3.55 13.98 -0.71
C ILE A 100 2.79 15.05 -1.51
N ALA A 101 1.91 14.65 -2.44
CA ALA A 101 1.05 15.58 -3.15
C ALA A 101 0.14 16.35 -2.18
N ILE A 102 -0.48 15.65 -1.23
CA ILE A 102 -1.31 16.25 -0.19
C ILE A 102 -0.51 17.24 0.67
N LEU A 103 0.70 16.87 1.14
CA LEU A 103 1.55 17.76 1.93
C LEU A 103 1.90 19.06 1.19
N LYS A 104 2.16 18.96 -0.11
CA LYS A 104 2.45 20.14 -0.94
C LYS A 104 1.21 21.00 -1.18
N LEU A 105 0.08 20.38 -1.44
CA LEU A 105 -1.19 21.06 -1.69
C LEU A 105 -1.69 21.78 -0.42
N SER A 106 -1.55 21.13 0.74
CA SER A 106 -1.93 21.71 2.03
C SER A 106 -0.95 22.77 2.55
N ARG A 107 0.21 22.94 1.87
CA ARG A 107 1.32 23.79 2.37
C ARG A 107 1.69 23.44 3.81
N GLU A 108 1.64 22.17 4.16
CA GLU A 108 1.90 21.62 5.50
C GLU A 108 0.97 22.14 6.61
N LYS A 109 -0.15 22.78 6.26
CA LYS A 109 -1.18 23.16 7.23
C LYS A 109 -1.88 21.89 7.70
N GLU A 110 -1.76 21.58 8.99
CA GLU A 110 -2.17 20.30 9.55
C GLU A 110 -3.66 20.01 9.37
N ALA A 111 -4.53 20.98 9.66
CA ALA A 111 -5.97 20.82 9.48
C ALA A 111 -6.33 20.49 8.01
N LEU A 112 -5.71 21.19 7.04
CA LEU A 112 -5.94 20.94 5.62
C LEU A 112 -5.38 19.58 5.18
N THR A 113 -4.21 19.21 5.70
CA THR A 113 -3.63 17.87 5.44
C THR A 113 -4.56 16.77 5.95
N CYS A 114 -5.08 16.91 7.17
CA CYS A 114 -6.02 15.97 7.76
C CYS A 114 -7.29 15.82 6.91
N ILE A 115 -7.89 16.93 6.50
CA ILE A 115 -9.10 16.93 5.65
C ILE A 115 -8.83 16.26 4.30
N LEU A 116 -7.72 16.60 3.64
CA LEU A 116 -7.37 16.02 2.35
C LEU A 116 -7.06 14.52 2.45
N VAL A 117 -6.34 14.08 3.48
CA VAL A 117 -6.10 12.65 3.73
C VAL A 117 -7.41 11.92 3.99
N ALA A 118 -8.30 12.47 4.84
CA ALA A 118 -9.59 11.87 5.10
C ALA A 118 -10.44 11.76 3.81
N ALA A 119 -10.49 12.81 3.00
CA ALA A 119 -11.21 12.81 1.73
C ALA A 119 -10.68 11.73 0.78
N VAL A 120 -9.35 11.66 0.59
CA VAL A 120 -8.73 10.65 -0.27
C VAL A 120 -8.97 9.24 0.26
N THR A 121 -8.84 9.04 1.57
CA THR A 121 -9.08 7.73 2.22
C THR A 121 -10.51 7.25 2.04
N ILE A 122 -11.50 8.12 2.28
CA ILE A 122 -12.93 7.80 2.13
C ILE A 122 -13.23 7.50 0.66
N THR A 123 -12.68 8.28 -0.27
CA THR A 123 -12.86 8.04 -1.71
C THR A 123 -12.27 6.68 -2.11
N GLY A 124 -11.07 6.34 -1.67
CA GLY A 124 -10.44 5.05 -1.93
C GLY A 124 -11.23 3.88 -1.34
N TRP A 125 -11.68 4.03 -0.11
CA TRP A 125 -12.55 3.05 0.54
C TRP A 125 -13.86 2.83 -0.24
N TYR A 126 -14.55 3.92 -0.61
CA TYR A 126 -15.81 3.85 -1.34
C TYR A 126 -15.65 3.20 -2.72
N ILE A 127 -14.64 3.60 -3.48
CA ILE A 127 -14.36 3.02 -4.80
C ILE A 127 -14.06 1.53 -4.68
N GLY A 128 -13.14 1.14 -3.79
CA GLY A 128 -12.72 -0.25 -3.64
C GLY A 128 -13.81 -1.19 -3.11
N THR A 129 -14.77 -0.66 -2.32
CA THR A 129 -15.84 -1.49 -1.76
C THR A 129 -17.13 -1.51 -2.57
N HIS A 130 -17.44 -0.43 -3.33
CA HIS A 130 -18.75 -0.27 -3.96
C HIS A 130 -18.71 -0.12 -5.48
N VAL A 131 -17.57 0.26 -6.05
CA VAL A 131 -17.49 0.54 -7.49
C VAL A 131 -16.72 -0.53 -8.24
N ALA A 132 -15.41 -0.56 -8.08
CA ALA A 132 -14.51 -1.50 -8.75
C ALA A 132 -13.12 -1.50 -8.10
N PHE A 133 -12.39 -2.59 -8.28
CA PHE A 133 -10.97 -2.63 -7.97
C PHE A 133 -10.20 -1.91 -9.07
N LEU A 134 -9.47 -0.88 -8.70
CA LEU A 134 -8.68 -0.13 -9.66
C LEU A 134 -7.37 -0.84 -10.00
N PRO A 135 -6.85 -0.67 -11.22
CA PRO A 135 -5.51 -1.14 -11.59
C PRO A 135 -4.46 -0.66 -10.60
N GLU A 136 -3.38 -1.45 -10.44
CA GLU A 136 -2.28 -1.18 -9.51
C GLU A 136 -2.74 -1.00 -8.04
N SER A 137 -3.95 -1.48 -7.71
CA SER A 137 -4.54 -1.29 -6.38
C SER A 137 -4.53 0.18 -5.93
N PHE A 138 -4.83 1.10 -6.86
CA PHE A 138 -4.79 2.54 -6.59
C PHE A 138 -5.83 2.95 -5.56
N ASP A 139 -7.02 2.33 -5.55
CA ASP A 139 -8.05 2.46 -4.52
C ASP A 139 -7.52 2.11 -3.11
N VAL A 140 -6.75 1.02 -3.01
CA VAL A 140 -6.07 0.63 -1.77
C VAL A 140 -5.00 1.65 -1.38
N SER A 141 -4.27 2.18 -2.36
CA SER A 141 -3.25 3.22 -2.13
C SER A 141 -3.85 4.50 -1.55
N MET A 142 -5.04 4.89 -2.01
CA MET A 142 -5.80 6.01 -1.45
C MET A 142 -6.21 5.72 0.00
N THR A 143 -6.73 4.53 0.28
CA THR A 143 -7.11 4.12 1.64
C THR A 143 -5.87 4.01 2.55
N ALA A 144 -4.75 3.55 2.03
CA ALA A 144 -3.49 3.44 2.75
C ALA A 144 -2.85 4.80 3.11
N ALA A 145 -3.27 5.90 2.47
CA ALA A 145 -2.79 7.25 2.80
C ALA A 145 -3.03 7.61 4.27
N ALA A 146 -4.11 7.12 4.90
CA ALA A 146 -4.38 7.31 6.32
C ALA A 146 -3.29 6.69 7.21
N PHE A 147 -2.79 5.49 6.87
CA PHE A 147 -1.71 4.85 7.61
C PHE A 147 -0.38 5.60 7.47
N ILE A 148 -0.10 6.11 6.27
CA ILE A 148 1.09 6.95 6.03
C ILE A 148 1.00 8.24 6.83
N TYR A 149 -0.17 8.90 6.84
CA TYR A 149 -0.39 10.11 7.63
C TYR A 149 -0.26 9.85 9.14
N ALA A 150 -0.84 8.75 9.64
CA ALA A 150 -0.67 8.36 11.04
C ALA A 150 0.81 8.17 11.39
N GLY A 151 1.59 7.47 10.55
CA GLY A 151 3.03 7.32 10.72
C GLY A 151 3.78 8.66 10.72
N TYR A 152 3.42 9.56 9.82
CA TYR A 152 3.97 10.92 9.75
C TYR A 152 3.71 11.71 11.06
N LEU A 153 2.48 11.62 11.61
CA LEU A 153 2.13 12.26 12.87
C LEU A 153 2.91 11.68 14.06
N LEU A 154 3.09 10.35 14.09
CA LEU A 154 3.90 9.69 15.13
C LEU A 154 5.33 10.22 15.16
N ASN A 155 5.93 10.49 14.00
CA ASN A 155 7.25 11.10 13.92
C ASN A 155 7.21 12.59 14.31
N LYS A 156 6.27 13.33 13.73
CA LYS A 156 6.14 14.78 13.96
C LYS A 156 5.99 15.14 15.45
N TYR A 157 5.19 14.35 16.16
CA TYR A 157 4.93 14.56 17.59
C TYR A 157 5.82 13.72 18.51
N SER A 158 6.80 13.01 17.96
CA SER A 158 7.74 12.17 18.74
C SER A 158 7.02 11.26 19.74
N VAL A 159 5.88 10.68 19.33
CA VAL A 159 4.99 9.90 20.21
C VAL A 159 5.71 8.75 20.90
N TRP A 160 6.74 8.17 20.26
CA TRP A 160 7.61 7.15 20.86
C TRP A 160 8.28 7.55 22.16
N GLN A 161 8.70 8.80 22.25
CA GLN A 161 9.37 9.30 23.47
C GLN A 161 8.37 9.38 24.63
N TYR A 162 7.11 9.74 24.32
CA TYR A 162 6.04 9.76 25.32
C TYR A 162 5.66 8.35 25.78
N LEU A 163 5.51 7.40 24.85
CA LEU A 163 5.17 6.00 25.17
C LEU A 163 6.23 5.36 26.09
N LYS A 164 7.51 5.58 25.81
CA LYS A 164 8.60 5.06 26.65
C LYS A 164 8.59 5.66 28.07
N ARG A 165 8.09 6.87 28.24
CA ARG A 165 8.06 7.55 29.53
C ARG A 165 6.94 7.03 30.46
N TYR A 166 5.87 6.50 29.88
CA TYR A 166 4.69 6.06 30.65
C TYR A 166 4.42 4.56 30.38
N PRO A 167 4.86 3.64 31.26
CA PRO A 167 4.71 2.19 31.03
C PRO A 167 3.23 1.76 30.94
N LEU A 168 2.32 2.47 31.61
CA LEU A 168 0.88 2.21 31.50
C LEU A 168 0.34 2.41 30.07
N SER A 169 0.95 3.29 29.29
CA SER A 169 0.57 3.50 27.87
C SER A 169 0.82 2.26 27.02
N ILE A 170 1.85 1.47 27.33
CA ILE A 170 2.17 0.20 26.63
C ILE A 170 1.04 -0.82 26.87
N VAL A 171 0.54 -0.89 28.09
CA VAL A 171 -0.59 -1.79 28.42
C VAL A 171 -1.84 -1.36 27.66
N LEU A 172 -2.15 -0.06 27.65
CA LEU A 172 -3.30 0.47 26.92
C LEU A 172 -3.21 0.23 25.40
N THR A 173 -2.04 0.48 24.81
CA THR A 173 -1.81 0.19 23.39
C THR A 173 -1.93 -1.31 23.08
N GLY A 174 -1.44 -2.18 23.97
CA GLY A 174 -1.61 -3.63 23.89
C GLY A 174 -3.08 -4.06 23.92
N CYS A 175 -3.88 -3.49 24.82
CA CYS A 175 -5.32 -3.76 24.88
C CYS A 175 -6.04 -3.34 23.60
N ILE A 176 -5.76 -2.16 23.06
CA ILE A 176 -6.37 -1.68 21.81
C ILE A 176 -5.99 -2.60 20.64
N TRP A 177 -4.73 -3.02 20.56
CA TRP A 177 -4.26 -3.95 19.54
C TRP A 177 -4.94 -5.32 19.63
N LEU A 178 -5.09 -5.89 20.84
CA LEU A 178 -5.80 -7.15 21.06
C LEU A 178 -7.29 -7.05 20.72
N LEU A 179 -7.95 -5.95 21.09
CA LEU A 179 -9.34 -5.71 20.72
C LEU A 179 -9.53 -5.65 19.20
N GLN A 180 -8.61 -5.03 18.49
CA GLN A 180 -8.65 -4.97 17.03
C GLN A 180 -8.49 -6.36 16.39
N ILE A 181 -7.61 -7.22 16.91
CA ILE A 181 -7.45 -8.61 16.42
C ILE A 181 -8.75 -9.40 16.59
N GLN A 182 -9.44 -9.25 17.72
CA GLN A 182 -10.71 -9.96 17.98
C GLN A 182 -11.86 -9.50 17.07
N LYS A 183 -11.88 -8.24 16.67
CA LYS A 183 -12.95 -7.66 15.82
C LYS A 183 -12.74 -7.83 14.32
N GLY A 184 -11.68 -8.50 13.93
CA GLY A 184 -11.30 -8.71 12.54
C GLY A 184 -10.32 -7.65 12.05
N GLY A 185 -9.19 -8.12 11.51
CA GLY A 185 -8.15 -7.26 10.96
C GLY A 185 -8.56 -6.61 9.63
N ILE A 186 -7.92 -5.51 9.29
CA ILE A 186 -7.96 -4.97 7.92
C ILE A 186 -7.20 -5.92 7.00
N GLU A 187 -7.83 -6.29 5.90
CA GLU A 187 -7.17 -6.96 4.80
C GLU A 187 -7.24 -6.10 3.53
N LEU A 188 -6.14 -5.39 3.28
CA LEU A 188 -6.03 -4.44 2.17
C LEU A 188 -6.12 -5.13 0.81
N SER A 189 -5.67 -6.39 0.70
CA SER A 189 -5.65 -7.14 -0.56
C SER A 189 -7.04 -7.40 -1.13
N ILE A 190 -7.99 -7.72 -0.26
CA ILE A 190 -9.39 -8.02 -0.60
C ILE A 190 -10.36 -6.88 -0.26
N ARG A 191 -9.85 -5.71 0.12
CA ARG A 191 -10.63 -4.50 0.50
C ARG A 191 -11.60 -4.75 1.65
N SER A 192 -11.22 -5.58 2.60
CA SER A 192 -12.01 -5.81 3.81
C SER A 192 -11.63 -4.80 4.90
N TYR A 193 -12.57 -3.92 5.26
CA TYR A 193 -12.36 -2.83 6.22
C TYR A 193 -13.45 -2.82 7.29
N PRO A 194 -13.60 -3.87 8.13
CA PRO A 194 -14.77 -4.03 9.01
C PRO A 194 -14.97 -2.88 9.99
N LEU A 195 -13.91 -2.35 10.57
CA LEU A 195 -13.94 -1.21 11.51
C LEU A 195 -12.69 -0.34 11.27
N PHE A 196 -12.69 0.41 10.14
CA PHE A 196 -11.51 1.14 9.69
C PHE A 196 -10.83 2.00 10.78
N PRO A 197 -11.54 2.83 11.58
CA PRO A 197 -10.91 3.62 12.63
C PRO A 197 -10.22 2.78 13.72
N LEU A 198 -10.85 1.67 14.13
CA LEU A 198 -10.27 0.77 15.12
C LEU A 198 -9.06 0.04 14.56
N SER A 199 -9.11 -0.36 13.31
CA SER A 199 -8.00 -1.03 12.62
C SER A 199 -6.82 -0.10 12.39
N LEU A 200 -7.07 1.19 12.12
CA LEU A 200 -6.02 2.20 12.06
C LEU A 200 -5.37 2.40 13.43
N ALA A 201 -6.19 2.53 14.50
CA ALA A 201 -5.69 2.63 15.87
C ALA A 201 -4.88 1.38 16.27
N GLY A 202 -5.39 0.17 15.96
CA GLY A 202 -4.70 -1.09 16.21
C GLY A 202 -3.36 -1.19 15.47
N ALA A 203 -3.28 -0.73 14.22
CA ALA A 203 -2.03 -0.69 13.47
C ALA A 203 -1.00 0.26 14.11
N VAL A 204 -1.44 1.43 14.58
CA VAL A 204 -0.60 2.39 15.31
C VAL A 204 -0.11 1.77 16.61
N CYS A 205 -1.01 1.19 17.40
CA CYS A 205 -0.69 0.56 18.69
C CYS A 205 0.23 -0.66 18.52
N GLY A 206 -0.06 -1.55 17.56
CA GLY A 206 0.75 -2.74 17.30
C GLY A 206 2.15 -2.41 16.81
N THR A 207 2.30 -1.37 15.96
CA THR A 207 3.63 -0.89 15.55
C THR A 207 4.38 -0.27 16.73
N GLY A 208 3.64 0.17 17.75
CA GLY A 208 4.13 0.79 18.96
C GLY A 208 4.73 -0.17 19.98
N ILE A 209 4.40 -1.42 19.90
CA ILE A 209 4.85 -2.45 20.83
C ILE A 209 6.11 -3.15 20.30
N LEU A 210 6.31 -3.15 18.97
CA LEU A 210 7.46 -3.74 18.29
C LEU A 210 8.67 -2.78 18.28
#